data_d33e7e0e019f6f4a7bec890d805ea3e2
#
_entry.id   d33e7e0e019f6f4a7bec890d805ea3e2
#
_cell.length_a   1.000
_cell.length_b   1.000
_cell.length_c   1.000
_cell.angle_alpha   90.00
_cell.angle_beta   90.00
_cell.angle_gamma   90.00
#
_symmetry.space_group_name_H-M   'P 1'
#
loop_
_entity.id
_entity.type
_entity.pdbx_description
1 polymer ?
#
loop_
_entity_poly.entity_id
_entity_poly.type
_entity_poly.pdbx_seq_one_letter_code
_entity_poly.pdbx_strand_id
1 'polypeptide(L)'
;MRLVFFFVFISGLVLGQEKAPFKQFDEVNKEQYALEKKAIDRSKNTALEKTNLRLRLASRYKFQDDLIIALEDKIKQQGESAQLLYLLGGANGIKALQVNKMFSITYVKAMLENFKRALILDPNYLPALEAYVEALCMVPSLLGGDIDRAKQFAAQLMQLDPVQGFFALGYIASIEEQDEQAVGFYAKAFKLLEQQSFCTQDLKNYFAKSSMNLPYKMAEISTALQLSPAIGLCAINHFIDRYTPYDIIPLEWAYFQKAQLLHAIGKINAATDTIKESLEINPAFEAAKKWQRTL
;
A
#
# COMPACT_ATOMS: atom_id res chain seq x y z
N MET A 1 7.12 -4.05 -24.07
CA MET A 1 5.87 -3.43 -23.57
C MET A 1 5.60 -4.04 -22.19
N ARG A 2 6.08 -3.36 -21.14
CA ARG A 2 6.02 -3.83 -19.75
C ARG A 2 4.75 -3.32 -19.10
N LEU A 3 3.71 -4.17 -19.02
CA LEU A 3 2.60 -4.02 -18.08
C LEU A 3 3.07 -4.64 -16.77
N VAL A 4 3.56 -3.82 -15.85
CA VAL A 4 4.12 -4.29 -14.59
C VAL A 4 3.57 -3.45 -13.44
N PHE A 5 2.88 -4.11 -12.57
CA PHE A 5 2.81 -3.95 -11.12
C PHE A 5 2.22 -2.66 -10.52
N PHE A 6 0.99 -2.79 -10.08
CA PHE A 6 0.27 -1.81 -9.26
C PHE A 6 0.59 -1.97 -7.76
N PHE A 7 0.67 -0.84 -7.08
CA PHE A 7 0.80 -0.68 -5.63
C PHE A 7 2.15 -1.08 -5.01
N VAL A 8 2.90 -0.11 -4.65
CA VAL A 8 4.26 -0.06 -4.13
C VAL A 8 5.29 -0.09 -5.26
N PHE A 9 5.38 0.99 -6.00
CA PHE A 9 6.45 1.16 -6.97
C PHE A 9 7.11 2.52 -6.84
N ILE A 10 8.25 2.51 -6.22
CA ILE A 10 9.32 3.39 -6.63
C ILE A 10 9.84 2.76 -7.93
N SER A 11 9.75 3.48 -9.04
CA SER A 11 10.28 3.08 -10.34
C SER A 11 11.74 2.68 -10.23
N GLY A 12 12.30 2.02 -11.20
CA GLY A 12 13.61 1.38 -11.28
C GLY A 12 14.86 2.03 -10.68
N LEU A 13 14.73 3.20 -10.07
CA LEU A 13 15.73 3.96 -9.34
C LEU A 13 16.21 3.36 -8.04
N VAL A 14 15.43 2.51 -7.42
CA VAL A 14 15.83 1.86 -6.19
C VAL A 14 16.68 0.66 -6.57
N LEU A 15 17.90 0.94 -6.93
CA LEU A 15 19.09 0.10 -7.00
C LEU A 15 18.85 -1.32 -6.46
N GLY A 16 18.33 -2.21 -7.32
CA GLY A 16 18.40 -3.65 -7.09
C GLY A 16 17.69 -4.21 -5.86
N GLN A 17 16.87 -3.43 -5.14
CA GLN A 17 16.10 -3.96 -4.01
C GLN A 17 14.92 -4.80 -4.52
N GLU A 18 14.79 -6.00 -3.99
CA GLU A 18 13.61 -6.81 -4.18
C GLU A 18 12.41 -6.14 -3.50
N LYS A 19 11.27 -6.09 -4.19
CA LYS A 19 10.05 -5.48 -3.67
C LYS A 19 9.18 -6.51 -2.97
N ALA A 20 8.49 -6.08 -1.92
CA ALA A 20 7.52 -6.92 -1.25
C ALA A 20 6.43 -7.37 -2.22
N PRO A 21 6.21 -8.67 -2.40
CA PRO A 21 5.09 -9.15 -3.18
C PRO A 21 3.79 -8.86 -2.44
N PHE A 22 2.69 -8.70 -3.18
CA PHE A 22 1.38 -8.76 -2.52
C PHE A 22 1.14 -10.15 -1.97
N LYS A 23 0.61 -10.23 -0.75
CA LYS A 23 0.09 -11.49 -0.23
C LYS A 23 -0.93 -12.06 -1.20
N GLN A 24 -0.64 -13.22 -1.71
CA GLN A 24 -1.58 -13.98 -2.54
C GLN A 24 -2.42 -14.90 -1.66
N PHE A 25 -3.55 -15.30 -2.21
CA PHE A 25 -4.38 -16.32 -1.58
C PHE A 25 -3.60 -17.64 -1.49
N ASP A 26 -3.63 -18.25 -0.30
CA ASP A 26 -3.08 -19.58 -0.10
C ASP A 26 -4.18 -20.63 -0.35
N GLU A 27 -4.00 -21.47 -1.36
CA GLU A 27 -4.96 -22.54 -1.69
C GLU A 27 -5.19 -23.52 -0.53
N VAL A 28 -4.21 -23.70 0.35
CA VAL A 28 -4.33 -24.53 1.56
C VAL A 28 -5.48 -24.06 2.45
N ASN A 29 -5.79 -22.77 2.45
CA ASN A 29 -6.85 -22.17 3.25
C ASN A 29 -8.22 -22.12 2.55
N LYS A 30 -8.35 -22.63 1.33
CA LYS A 30 -9.58 -22.54 0.54
C LYS A 30 -10.77 -23.24 1.19
N GLU A 31 -10.55 -24.41 1.74
CA GLU A 31 -11.59 -25.15 2.47
C GLU A 31 -12.03 -24.41 3.74
N GLN A 32 -11.08 -23.91 4.51
CA GLN A 32 -11.37 -23.13 5.70
C GLN A 32 -12.16 -21.86 5.36
N TYR A 33 -11.77 -21.16 4.31
CA TYR A 33 -12.53 -20.01 3.79
C TYR A 33 -13.97 -20.38 3.46
N ALA A 34 -14.19 -21.47 2.73
CA ALA A 34 -15.53 -21.92 2.35
C ALA A 34 -16.39 -22.28 3.56
N LEU A 35 -15.80 -22.91 4.59
CA LEU A 35 -16.48 -23.23 5.84
C LEU A 35 -16.89 -21.97 6.61
N GLU A 36 -15.98 -21.01 6.78
CA GLU A 36 -16.27 -19.74 7.46
C GLU A 36 -17.31 -18.91 6.70
N LYS A 37 -17.23 -18.84 5.37
CA LYS A 37 -18.22 -18.17 4.52
C LYS A 37 -19.62 -18.77 4.72
N LYS A 38 -19.73 -20.11 4.69
CA LYS A 38 -20.99 -20.81 4.92
C LYS A 38 -21.54 -20.59 6.34
N ALA A 39 -20.67 -20.47 7.34
CA ALA A 39 -21.09 -20.15 8.72
C ALA A 39 -21.67 -18.75 8.81
N ILE A 40 -21.07 -17.74 8.13
CA ILE A 40 -21.60 -16.39 8.04
C ILE A 40 -22.99 -16.40 7.39
N ASP A 41 -23.14 -17.11 6.27
CA ASP A 41 -24.41 -17.17 5.52
C ASP A 41 -25.56 -17.76 6.33
N ARG A 42 -25.25 -18.76 7.17
CA ARG A 42 -26.23 -19.41 8.06
C ARG A 42 -26.47 -18.67 9.37
N SER A 43 -25.66 -17.68 9.71
CA SER A 43 -25.82 -16.93 10.95
C SER A 43 -27.14 -16.17 11.00
N LYS A 44 -27.59 -15.81 12.22
CA LYS A 44 -28.79 -14.97 12.44
C LYS A 44 -28.50 -13.47 12.29
N ASN A 45 -27.30 -13.10 11.86
CA ASN A 45 -26.90 -11.70 11.67
C ASN A 45 -27.75 -11.00 10.61
N THR A 46 -27.91 -9.70 10.75
CA THR A 46 -28.55 -8.85 9.73
C THR A 46 -27.79 -8.89 8.39
N ALA A 47 -28.42 -8.44 7.31
CA ALA A 47 -27.76 -8.39 6.00
C ALA A 47 -26.47 -7.57 6.03
N LEU A 48 -26.47 -6.42 6.72
CA LEU A 48 -25.31 -5.56 6.85
C LEU A 48 -24.18 -6.19 7.66
N GLU A 49 -24.50 -6.86 8.77
CA GLU A 49 -23.52 -7.59 9.57
C GLU A 49 -22.89 -8.72 8.77
N LYS A 50 -23.68 -9.50 8.02
CA LYS A 50 -23.16 -10.52 7.11
C LYS A 50 -22.22 -9.95 6.06
N THR A 51 -22.61 -8.81 5.44
CA THR A 51 -21.77 -8.14 4.45
C THR A 51 -20.43 -7.68 5.06
N ASN A 52 -20.43 -7.11 6.26
CA ASN A 52 -19.21 -6.72 6.96
C ASN A 52 -18.32 -7.92 7.30
N LEU A 53 -18.91 -9.04 7.73
CA LEU A 53 -18.17 -10.27 8.02
C LEU A 53 -17.58 -10.89 6.75
N ARG A 54 -18.32 -10.93 5.63
CA ARG A 54 -17.83 -11.40 4.33
C ARG A 54 -16.67 -10.54 3.82
N LEU A 55 -16.78 -9.21 3.96
CA LEU A 55 -15.71 -8.28 3.59
C LEU A 55 -14.43 -8.57 4.37
N ARG A 56 -14.54 -8.73 5.71
CA ARG A 56 -13.40 -9.11 6.55
C ARG A 56 -12.81 -10.46 6.15
N LEU A 57 -13.65 -11.45 5.94
CA LEU A 57 -13.24 -12.79 5.55
C LEU A 57 -12.49 -12.77 4.21
N ALA A 58 -13.08 -12.15 3.19
CA ALA A 58 -12.48 -12.04 1.86
C ALA A 58 -11.13 -11.29 1.89
N SER A 59 -11.02 -10.22 2.67
CA SER A 59 -9.76 -9.50 2.87
C SER A 59 -8.71 -10.36 3.54
N ARG A 60 -9.07 -11.09 4.61
CA ARG A 60 -8.14 -11.96 5.35
C ARG A 60 -7.53 -13.05 4.48
N TYR A 61 -8.36 -13.70 3.66
CA TYR A 61 -7.93 -14.77 2.77
C TYR A 61 -7.51 -14.31 1.38
N LYS A 62 -7.54 -13.01 1.09
CA LYS A 62 -7.16 -12.39 -0.20
C LYS A 62 -8.03 -12.87 -1.39
N PHE A 63 -9.31 -13.20 -1.13
CA PHE A 63 -10.28 -13.50 -2.18
C PHE A 63 -10.83 -12.22 -2.81
N GLN A 64 -10.19 -11.74 -3.87
CA GLN A 64 -10.53 -10.44 -4.46
C GLN A 64 -11.93 -10.41 -5.06
N ASP A 65 -12.40 -11.50 -5.68
CA ASP A 65 -13.76 -11.56 -6.23
C ASP A 65 -14.82 -11.39 -5.14
N ASP A 66 -14.70 -12.14 -4.05
CA ASP A 66 -15.63 -12.04 -2.93
C ASP A 66 -15.50 -10.70 -2.19
N LEU A 67 -14.30 -10.09 -2.16
CA LEU A 67 -14.09 -8.77 -1.61
C LEU A 67 -14.80 -7.69 -2.43
N ILE A 68 -14.69 -7.74 -3.75
CA ILE A 68 -15.38 -6.84 -4.68
C ILE A 68 -16.90 -6.97 -4.48
N ILE A 69 -17.43 -8.20 -4.51
CA ILE A 69 -18.86 -8.47 -4.30
C ILE A 69 -19.34 -7.92 -2.95
N ALA A 70 -18.59 -8.15 -1.87
CA ALA A 70 -18.96 -7.67 -0.53
C ALA A 70 -18.93 -6.13 -0.44
N LEU A 71 -18.00 -5.47 -1.13
CA LEU A 71 -17.96 -4.00 -1.20
C LEU A 71 -19.14 -3.44 -2.01
N GLU A 72 -19.44 -4.05 -3.16
CA GLU A 72 -20.59 -3.66 -3.98
C GLU A 72 -21.93 -3.86 -3.21
N ASP A 73 -22.08 -4.98 -2.51
CA ASP A 73 -23.28 -5.23 -1.66
C ASP A 73 -23.38 -4.21 -0.53
N LYS A 74 -22.25 -3.82 0.08
CA LYS A 74 -22.23 -2.79 1.11
C LYS A 74 -22.63 -1.42 0.56
N ILE A 75 -22.15 -1.07 -0.62
CA ILE A 75 -22.54 0.17 -1.32
C ILE A 75 -24.04 0.16 -1.64
N LYS A 76 -24.58 -0.96 -2.12
CA LYS A 76 -26.04 -1.09 -2.36
C LYS A 76 -26.88 -0.91 -1.08
N GLN A 77 -26.40 -1.36 0.07
CA GLN A 77 -27.12 -1.30 1.34
C GLN A 77 -27.01 0.06 2.04
N GLN A 78 -25.88 0.75 1.91
CA GLN A 78 -25.59 1.96 2.69
C GLN A 78 -25.42 3.22 1.83
N GLY A 79 -25.41 3.10 0.50
CA GLY A 79 -25.01 4.16 -0.41
C GLY A 79 -23.48 4.25 -0.59
N GLU A 80 -23.08 5.10 -1.51
CA GLU A 80 -21.66 5.37 -1.80
C GLU A 80 -21.05 6.25 -0.73
N SER A 81 -19.76 5.98 -0.44
CA SER A 81 -18.90 6.88 0.31
C SER A 81 -17.50 6.87 -0.30
N ALA A 82 -16.75 7.95 -0.11
CA ALA A 82 -15.36 8.03 -0.62
C ALA A 82 -14.53 6.84 -0.14
N GLN A 83 -14.69 6.44 1.12
CA GLN A 83 -13.99 5.29 1.69
C GLN A 83 -14.37 3.96 1.00
N LEU A 84 -15.65 3.70 0.77
CA LEU A 84 -16.08 2.45 0.13
C LEU A 84 -15.64 2.37 -1.32
N LEU A 85 -15.73 3.47 -2.05
CA LEU A 85 -15.25 3.55 -3.42
C LEU A 85 -13.73 3.43 -3.52
N TYR A 86 -12.98 4.04 -2.60
CA TYR A 86 -11.52 3.85 -2.50
C TYR A 86 -11.17 2.37 -2.28
N LEU A 87 -11.83 1.69 -1.34
CA LEU A 87 -11.60 0.26 -1.08
C LEU A 87 -11.95 -0.61 -2.30
N LEU A 88 -13.07 -0.30 -2.98
CA LEU A 88 -13.49 -1.00 -4.19
C LEU A 88 -12.51 -0.76 -5.35
N GLY A 89 -11.99 0.46 -5.48
CA GLY A 89 -10.94 0.79 -6.43
C GLY A 89 -9.68 -0.03 -6.18
N GLY A 90 -9.21 -0.08 -4.93
CA GLY A 90 -8.06 -0.89 -4.52
C GLY A 90 -8.25 -2.38 -4.78
N ALA A 91 -9.42 -2.94 -4.44
CA ALA A 91 -9.74 -4.33 -4.69
C ALA A 91 -9.72 -4.68 -6.20
N ASN A 92 -10.27 -3.80 -7.04
CA ASN A 92 -10.20 -3.93 -8.50
C ASN A 92 -8.75 -3.85 -9.00
N GLY A 93 -7.94 -2.94 -8.47
CA GLY A 93 -6.52 -2.83 -8.82
C GLY A 93 -5.75 -4.12 -8.55
N ILE A 94 -5.92 -4.71 -7.36
CA ILE A 94 -5.30 -5.99 -7.01
C ILE A 94 -5.83 -7.11 -7.91
N LYS A 95 -7.14 -7.16 -8.18
CA LYS A 95 -7.72 -8.16 -9.08
C LYS A 95 -7.15 -8.06 -10.51
N ALA A 96 -6.91 -6.84 -11.00
CA ALA A 96 -6.29 -6.63 -12.30
C ALA A 96 -4.90 -7.29 -12.43
N LEU A 97 -4.15 -7.41 -11.32
CA LEU A 97 -2.86 -8.10 -11.27
C LEU A 97 -2.97 -9.62 -11.26
N GLN A 98 -4.09 -10.16 -10.78
CA GLN A 98 -4.31 -11.61 -10.62
C GLN A 98 -4.84 -12.28 -11.88
N VAL A 99 -5.41 -11.52 -12.79
CA VAL A 99 -6.01 -12.04 -14.03
C VAL A 99 -5.10 -11.82 -15.24
N ASN A 100 -5.35 -12.54 -16.32
CA ASN A 100 -4.61 -12.31 -17.55
C ASN A 100 -4.89 -10.91 -18.14
N LYS A 101 -3.99 -10.43 -19.01
CA LYS A 101 -4.00 -9.07 -19.56
C LYS A 101 -5.33 -8.67 -20.21
N MET A 102 -6.03 -9.59 -20.85
CA MET A 102 -7.28 -9.29 -21.54
C MET A 102 -8.41 -8.97 -20.55
N PHE A 103 -8.49 -9.72 -19.44
CA PHE A 103 -9.48 -9.47 -18.39
C PHE A 103 -9.07 -8.32 -17.45
N SER A 104 -7.77 -8.03 -17.33
CA SER A 104 -7.29 -6.95 -16.46
C SER A 104 -7.83 -5.58 -16.84
N ILE A 105 -8.11 -5.34 -18.12
CA ILE A 105 -8.60 -4.04 -18.64
C ILE A 105 -9.90 -3.62 -17.95
N THR A 106 -10.83 -4.54 -17.72
CA THR A 106 -12.10 -4.26 -17.04
C THR A 106 -11.86 -3.79 -15.60
N TYR A 107 -10.98 -4.49 -14.88
CA TYR A 107 -10.65 -4.15 -13.51
C TYR A 107 -9.85 -2.84 -13.38
N VAL A 108 -8.94 -2.57 -14.33
CA VAL A 108 -8.21 -1.29 -14.38
C VAL A 108 -9.18 -0.13 -14.58
N LYS A 109 -10.13 -0.23 -15.50
CA LYS A 109 -11.14 0.81 -15.72
C LYS A 109 -12.02 1.00 -14.48
N ALA A 110 -12.46 -0.09 -13.85
CA ALA A 110 -13.24 -0.04 -12.62
C ALA A 110 -12.45 0.61 -11.47
N MET A 111 -11.16 0.31 -11.33
CA MET A 111 -10.27 0.95 -10.35
C MET A 111 -10.21 2.46 -10.54
N LEU A 112 -9.89 2.93 -11.75
CA LEU A 112 -9.78 4.36 -12.06
C LEU A 112 -11.12 5.09 -11.82
N GLU A 113 -12.23 4.50 -12.25
CA GLU A 113 -13.56 5.10 -12.07
C GLU A 113 -13.95 5.18 -10.59
N ASN A 114 -13.67 4.14 -9.79
CA ASN A 114 -13.98 4.14 -8.36
C ASN A 114 -13.14 5.19 -7.60
N PHE A 115 -11.85 5.33 -7.90
CA PHE A 115 -11.02 6.39 -7.29
C PHE A 115 -11.52 7.78 -7.69
N LYS A 116 -11.83 8.00 -8.96
CA LYS A 116 -12.41 9.26 -9.44
C LYS A 116 -13.73 9.59 -8.73
N ARG A 117 -14.64 8.61 -8.60
CA ARG A 117 -15.92 8.79 -7.89
C ARG A 117 -15.72 9.07 -6.41
N ALA A 118 -14.75 8.41 -5.77
CA ALA A 118 -14.39 8.70 -4.38
C ALA A 118 -14.03 10.18 -4.21
N LEU A 119 -13.25 10.74 -5.14
CA LEU A 119 -12.83 12.15 -5.13
C LEU A 119 -13.93 13.13 -5.54
N ILE A 120 -14.97 12.68 -6.25
CA ILE A 120 -16.16 13.48 -6.49
C ILE A 120 -16.99 13.62 -5.19
N LEU A 121 -17.08 12.55 -4.38
CA LEU A 121 -17.80 12.57 -3.11
C LEU A 121 -17.02 13.30 -2.00
N ASP A 122 -15.72 13.11 -1.94
CA ASP A 122 -14.85 13.80 -1.00
C ASP A 122 -13.53 14.16 -1.68
N PRO A 123 -13.42 15.38 -2.22
CA PRO A 123 -12.22 15.85 -2.90
C PRO A 123 -10.95 15.88 -2.02
N ASN A 124 -11.11 15.87 -0.70
CA ASN A 124 -10.02 15.95 0.27
C ASN A 124 -9.69 14.59 0.90
N TYR A 125 -10.25 13.49 0.39
CA TYR A 125 -9.99 12.16 0.92
C TYR A 125 -8.58 11.70 0.53
N LEU A 126 -7.60 11.94 1.40
CA LEU A 126 -6.17 11.69 1.16
C LEU A 126 -5.85 10.29 0.62
N PRO A 127 -6.44 9.18 1.15
CA PRO A 127 -6.14 7.85 0.62
C PRO A 127 -6.54 7.66 -0.85
N ALA A 128 -7.65 8.27 -1.29
CA ALA A 128 -8.07 8.19 -2.69
C ALA A 128 -7.24 9.09 -3.59
N LEU A 129 -6.82 10.27 -3.12
CA LEU A 129 -5.91 11.16 -3.86
C LEU A 129 -4.58 10.45 -4.14
N GLU A 130 -3.95 9.90 -3.11
CA GLU A 130 -2.69 9.14 -3.23
C GLU A 130 -2.84 7.98 -4.23
N ALA A 131 -3.85 7.12 -4.03
CA ALA A 131 -4.08 5.96 -4.87
C ALA A 131 -4.40 6.35 -6.33
N TYR A 132 -5.12 7.46 -6.55
CA TYR A 132 -5.46 7.90 -7.89
C TYR A 132 -4.26 8.48 -8.62
N VAL A 133 -3.40 9.25 -7.95
CA VAL A 133 -2.11 9.70 -8.52
C VAL A 133 -1.29 8.51 -8.99
N GLU A 134 -1.11 7.49 -8.15
CA GLU A 134 -0.36 6.29 -8.52
C GLU A 134 -1.01 5.56 -9.71
N ALA A 135 -2.32 5.37 -9.67
CA ALA A 135 -3.05 4.69 -10.73
C ALA A 135 -2.94 5.42 -12.07
N LEU A 136 -3.06 6.75 -12.09
CA LEU A 136 -2.91 7.57 -13.29
C LEU A 136 -1.51 7.47 -13.91
N CYS A 137 -0.45 7.37 -13.08
CA CYS A 137 0.92 7.19 -13.54
C CYS A 137 1.19 5.79 -14.11
N MET A 138 0.58 4.77 -13.50
CA MET A 138 0.88 3.36 -13.79
C MET A 138 0.11 2.81 -14.98
N VAL A 139 -1.11 3.29 -15.18
CA VAL A 139 -1.99 2.84 -16.26
C VAL A 139 -1.51 3.44 -17.59
N PRO A 140 -1.37 2.64 -18.66
CA PRO A 140 -1.11 3.21 -19.98
C PRO A 140 -2.19 4.22 -20.38
N SER A 141 -1.81 5.29 -21.08
CA SER A 141 -2.72 6.37 -21.51
C SER A 141 -3.93 5.86 -22.31
N LEU A 142 -3.74 4.83 -23.14
CA LEU A 142 -4.81 4.16 -23.88
C LEU A 142 -5.90 3.53 -22.97
N LEU A 143 -5.56 3.22 -21.72
CA LEU A 143 -6.47 2.64 -20.71
C LEU A 143 -6.94 3.65 -19.67
N GLY A 144 -6.59 4.92 -19.83
CA GLY A 144 -7.02 6.02 -18.97
C GLY A 144 -5.95 6.56 -18.01
N GLY A 145 -4.70 6.11 -18.13
CA GLY A 145 -3.56 6.72 -17.43
C GLY A 145 -3.27 8.12 -17.97
N ASP A 146 -2.83 9.02 -17.09
CA ASP A 146 -2.62 10.43 -17.42
C ASP A 146 -1.70 11.08 -16.39
N ILE A 147 -0.43 11.26 -16.77
CA ILE A 147 0.59 11.83 -15.88
C ILE A 147 0.32 13.30 -15.58
N ASP A 148 -0.18 14.08 -16.54
CA ASP A 148 -0.47 15.49 -16.30
C ASP A 148 -1.61 15.67 -15.30
N ARG A 149 -2.59 14.80 -15.38
CA ARG A 149 -3.67 14.73 -14.39
C ARG A 149 -3.17 14.24 -13.03
N ALA A 150 -2.26 13.29 -13.00
CA ALA A 150 -1.59 12.86 -11.76
C ALA A 150 -0.87 14.05 -11.09
N LYS A 151 -0.18 14.89 -11.85
CA LYS A 151 0.46 16.12 -11.36
C LYS A 151 -0.55 17.10 -10.74
N GLN A 152 -1.74 17.23 -11.33
CA GLN A 152 -2.80 18.09 -10.77
C GLN A 152 -3.28 17.58 -9.40
N PHE A 153 -3.51 16.28 -9.26
CA PHE A 153 -3.87 15.67 -7.96
C PHE A 153 -2.72 15.68 -6.96
N ALA A 154 -1.48 15.55 -7.40
CA ALA A 154 -0.31 15.72 -6.52
C ALA A 154 -0.20 17.17 -6.01
N ALA A 155 -0.54 18.16 -6.83
CA ALA A 155 -0.62 19.57 -6.41
C ALA A 155 -1.74 19.78 -5.38
N GLN A 156 -2.87 19.11 -5.52
CA GLN A 156 -3.94 19.13 -4.51
C GLN A 156 -3.49 18.45 -3.20
N LEU A 157 -2.82 17.30 -3.27
CA LEU A 157 -2.21 16.66 -2.11
C LEU A 157 -1.22 17.61 -1.41
N MET A 158 -0.41 18.34 -2.16
CA MET A 158 0.55 19.30 -1.62
C MET A 158 -0.12 20.40 -0.79
N GLN A 159 -1.33 20.84 -1.17
CA GLN A 159 -2.08 21.85 -0.42
C GLN A 159 -2.70 21.28 0.87
N LEU A 160 -3.12 20.02 0.85
CA LEU A 160 -3.77 19.36 1.99
C LEU A 160 -2.75 18.79 2.98
N ASP A 161 -1.70 18.18 2.44
CA ASP A 161 -0.62 17.54 3.18
C ASP A 161 0.68 17.64 2.38
N PRO A 162 1.56 18.62 2.69
CA PRO A 162 2.81 18.81 1.97
C PRO A 162 3.72 17.58 1.95
N VAL A 163 3.70 16.75 2.98
CA VAL A 163 4.51 15.51 3.03
C VAL A 163 4.03 14.53 1.97
N GLN A 164 2.72 14.22 1.95
CA GLN A 164 2.15 13.33 0.94
C GLN A 164 2.26 13.93 -0.47
N GLY A 165 2.11 15.24 -0.61
CA GLY A 165 2.32 15.93 -1.88
C GLY A 165 3.74 15.75 -2.43
N PHE A 166 4.77 15.87 -1.59
CA PHE A 166 6.15 15.61 -2.00
C PHE A 166 6.40 14.11 -2.31
N PHE A 167 5.80 13.19 -1.56
CA PHE A 167 5.86 11.77 -1.91
C PHE A 167 5.22 11.48 -3.26
N ALA A 168 4.07 12.09 -3.56
CA ALA A 168 3.40 11.96 -4.85
C ALA A 168 4.24 12.53 -6.01
N LEU A 169 4.83 13.72 -5.84
CA LEU A 169 5.72 14.31 -6.84
C LEU A 169 7.00 13.49 -7.03
N GLY A 170 7.58 12.96 -5.96
CA GLY A 170 8.71 12.04 -6.04
C GLY A 170 8.37 10.78 -6.83
N TYR A 171 7.19 10.22 -6.60
CA TYR A 171 6.70 9.07 -7.36
C TYR A 171 6.51 9.40 -8.85
N ILE A 172 5.87 10.52 -9.18
CA ILE A 172 5.69 10.98 -10.56
C ILE A 172 7.05 11.17 -11.26
N ALA A 173 7.98 11.89 -10.61
CA ALA A 173 9.30 12.12 -11.15
C ALA A 173 10.05 10.79 -11.41
N SER A 174 9.88 9.81 -10.54
CA SER A 174 10.49 8.51 -10.73
C SER A 174 9.85 7.70 -11.86
N ILE A 175 8.57 7.87 -12.16
CA ILE A 175 7.93 7.27 -13.35
C ILE A 175 8.40 7.94 -14.64
N GLU A 176 8.67 9.25 -14.58
CA GLU A 176 9.23 10.02 -15.71
C GLU A 176 10.76 9.84 -15.87
N GLU A 177 11.40 8.94 -15.08
CA GLU A 177 12.84 8.67 -15.09
C GLU A 177 13.69 9.92 -14.74
N GLN A 178 13.12 10.83 -13.93
CA GLN A 178 13.77 12.05 -13.43
C GLN A 178 14.35 11.82 -12.03
N ASP A 179 15.35 11.00 -11.95
CA ASP A 179 15.89 10.42 -10.73
C ASP A 179 16.33 11.45 -9.67
N GLU A 180 17.07 12.47 -10.08
CA GLU A 180 17.52 13.54 -9.18
C GLU A 180 16.36 14.33 -8.60
N GLN A 181 15.32 14.59 -9.42
CA GLN A 181 14.13 15.28 -8.95
C GLN A 181 13.33 14.42 -7.98
N ALA A 182 13.20 13.12 -8.26
CA ALA A 182 12.51 12.18 -7.38
C ALA A 182 13.18 12.16 -5.98
N VAL A 183 14.50 11.99 -5.93
CA VAL A 183 15.27 12.06 -4.68
C VAL A 183 15.08 13.41 -3.98
N GLY A 184 15.11 14.52 -4.74
CA GLY A 184 14.90 15.87 -4.21
C GLY A 184 13.53 16.07 -3.58
N PHE A 185 12.46 15.52 -4.17
CA PHE A 185 11.12 15.57 -3.60
C PHE A 185 11.00 14.70 -2.34
N TYR A 186 11.51 13.47 -2.35
CA TYR A 186 11.50 12.62 -1.17
C TYR A 186 12.30 13.24 -0.02
N ALA A 187 13.47 13.81 -0.30
CA ALA A 187 14.26 14.50 0.72
C ALA A 187 13.50 15.68 1.37
N LYS A 188 12.73 16.46 0.56
CA LYS A 188 11.87 17.53 1.10
C LYS A 188 10.76 16.97 2.00
N ALA A 189 10.13 15.85 1.63
CA ALA A 189 9.13 15.20 2.48
C ALA A 189 9.72 14.79 3.84
N PHE A 190 10.85 14.10 3.83
CA PHE A 190 11.54 13.68 5.08
C PHE A 190 11.99 14.86 5.92
N LYS A 191 12.50 15.93 5.30
CA LYS A 191 12.90 17.16 6.03
C LYS A 191 11.71 17.82 6.74
N LEU A 192 10.52 17.82 6.14
CA LEU A 192 9.31 18.32 6.82
C LEU A 192 8.95 17.46 8.03
N LEU A 193 9.09 16.15 7.92
CA LEU A 193 8.84 15.23 9.03
C LEU A 193 9.85 15.42 10.17
N GLU A 194 11.13 15.62 9.87
CA GLU A 194 12.17 15.89 10.87
C GLU A 194 11.91 17.19 11.66
N GLN A 195 11.41 18.23 10.99
CA GLN A 195 11.08 19.51 11.62
C GLN A 195 9.89 19.43 12.59
N GLN A 196 9.01 18.45 12.41
CA GLN A 196 7.81 18.29 13.23
C GLN A 196 7.99 17.40 14.47
N SER A 197 9.21 16.99 14.81
CA SER A 197 9.52 16.08 15.93
C SER A 197 8.79 14.74 15.86
N PHE A 198 8.83 14.13 14.72
CA PHE A 198 8.01 12.99 14.31
C PHE A 198 8.52 11.66 14.86
N CYS A 199 8.56 11.31 16.02
CA CYS A 199 8.63 9.95 16.59
C CYS A 199 7.75 9.83 17.84
N THR A 200 6.69 10.63 17.89
CA THR A 200 5.80 10.77 19.02
C THR A 200 4.37 10.35 18.64
N GLN A 201 3.44 10.62 19.52
CA GLN A 201 2.00 10.44 19.29
C GLN A 201 1.51 11.12 18.00
N ASP A 202 2.17 12.21 17.57
CA ASP A 202 1.80 12.96 16.36
C ASP A 202 1.96 12.13 15.08
N LEU A 203 2.97 11.29 14.99
CA LEU A 203 3.12 10.37 13.83
C LEU A 203 1.99 9.34 13.76
N LYS A 204 1.54 8.83 14.91
CA LYS A 204 0.39 7.91 14.95
C LYS A 204 -0.89 8.59 14.47
N ASN A 205 -1.09 9.83 14.86
CA ASN A 205 -2.23 10.64 14.43
C ASN A 205 -2.14 10.99 12.93
N TYR A 206 -0.93 11.23 12.44
CA TYR A 206 -0.67 11.49 11.02
C TYR A 206 -1.07 10.29 10.15
N PHE A 207 -0.59 9.08 10.49
CA PHE A 207 -0.90 7.88 9.72
C PHE A 207 -2.38 7.45 9.80
N ALA A 208 -3.11 7.87 10.82
CA ALA A 208 -4.54 7.58 10.92
C ALA A 208 -5.39 8.24 9.81
N LYS A 209 -4.86 9.29 9.18
CA LYS A 209 -5.54 10.06 8.11
C LYS A 209 -5.07 9.70 6.71
N SER A 210 -4.00 8.93 6.59
CA SER A 210 -3.37 8.56 5.32
C SER A 210 -3.71 7.14 4.89
N SER A 211 -3.19 6.69 3.75
CA SER A 211 -3.36 5.31 3.31
C SER A 211 -2.71 4.34 4.30
N MET A 212 -3.27 3.13 4.40
CA MET A 212 -2.75 2.09 5.31
C MET A 212 -1.30 1.69 4.98
N ASN A 213 -0.87 1.87 3.73
CA ASN A 213 0.45 1.48 3.25
C ASN A 213 1.49 2.61 3.31
N LEU A 214 1.08 3.86 3.58
CA LEU A 214 2.00 4.99 3.62
C LEU A 214 3.19 4.78 4.57
N PRO A 215 3.01 4.25 5.81
CA PRO A 215 4.15 4.00 6.70
C PRO A 215 5.17 3.01 6.11
N TYR A 216 4.69 1.96 5.43
CA TYR A 216 5.57 1.01 4.76
C TYR A 216 6.33 1.66 3.59
N LYS A 217 5.64 2.42 2.74
CA LYS A 217 6.27 3.18 1.64
C LYS A 217 7.34 4.14 2.12
N MET A 218 7.06 4.86 3.21
CA MET A 218 8.05 5.78 3.81
C MET A 218 9.29 5.03 4.27
N ALA A 219 9.13 3.89 4.93
CA ALA A 219 10.25 3.06 5.33
C ALA A 219 11.05 2.52 4.13
N GLU A 220 10.37 2.07 3.10
CA GLU A 220 10.97 1.57 1.86
C GLU A 220 11.79 2.65 1.17
N ILE A 221 11.26 3.87 1.00
CA ILE A 221 11.96 5.01 0.41
C ILE A 221 13.15 5.43 1.27
N SER A 222 12.95 5.51 2.59
CA SER A 222 14.02 5.82 3.55
C SER A 222 15.18 4.85 3.44
N THR A 223 14.90 3.54 3.37
CA THR A 223 15.92 2.50 3.22
C THR A 223 16.63 2.61 1.88
N ALA A 224 15.86 2.71 0.81
CA ALA A 224 16.36 2.68 -0.56
C ALA A 224 17.25 3.88 -0.90
N LEU A 225 16.85 5.06 -0.48
CA LEU A 225 17.55 6.32 -0.76
C LEU A 225 18.44 6.77 0.40
N GLN A 226 18.53 6.00 1.47
CA GLN A 226 19.27 6.34 2.70
C GLN A 226 18.87 7.73 3.28
N LEU A 227 17.58 8.05 3.17
CA LEU A 227 17.01 9.31 3.66
C LEU A 227 16.36 9.11 5.03
N SER A 228 16.78 9.89 6.02
CA SER A 228 16.15 9.96 7.36
C SER A 228 15.80 8.59 7.98
N PRO A 229 16.78 7.69 8.18
CA PRO A 229 16.48 6.31 8.62
C PRO A 229 15.76 6.24 9.96
N ALA A 230 15.88 7.25 10.82
CA ALA A 230 15.13 7.36 12.07
C ALA A 230 13.61 7.55 11.82
N ILE A 231 13.24 8.35 10.84
CA ILE A 231 11.83 8.53 10.44
C ILE A 231 11.32 7.25 9.78
N GLY A 232 12.10 6.64 8.88
CA GLY A 232 11.78 5.35 8.29
C GLY A 232 11.53 4.27 9.34
N LEU A 233 12.36 4.23 10.39
CA LEU A 233 12.20 3.30 11.51
C LEU A 233 10.91 3.56 12.31
N CYS A 234 10.54 4.82 12.53
CA CYS A 234 9.28 5.16 13.17
C CYS A 234 8.08 4.72 12.32
N ALA A 235 8.16 4.94 11.01
CA ALA A 235 7.10 4.55 10.07
C ALA A 235 6.91 3.03 10.05
N ILE A 236 7.99 2.26 9.92
CA ILE A 236 7.88 0.79 9.87
C ILE A 236 7.43 0.19 11.20
N ASN A 237 7.84 0.74 12.34
CA ASN A 237 7.32 0.31 13.63
C ASN A 237 5.81 0.55 13.72
N HIS A 238 5.33 1.72 13.27
CA HIS A 238 3.90 1.99 13.25
C HIS A 238 3.13 1.01 12.35
N PHE A 239 3.69 0.65 11.18
CA PHE A 239 3.10 -0.37 10.30
C PHE A 239 3.03 -1.73 11.00
N ILE A 240 4.13 -2.19 11.63
CA ILE A 240 4.19 -3.47 12.35
C ILE A 240 3.23 -3.50 13.54
N ASP A 241 3.17 -2.45 14.34
CA ASP A 241 2.30 -2.34 15.53
C ASP A 241 0.81 -2.45 15.18
N ARG A 242 0.42 -2.06 13.97
CA ARG A 242 -0.96 -2.09 13.48
C ARG A 242 -1.24 -3.19 12.49
N TYR A 243 -0.25 -4.02 12.22
CA TYR A 243 -0.36 -5.11 11.25
C TYR A 243 -1.50 -6.06 11.58
N THR A 244 -2.24 -6.42 10.55
CA THR A 244 -3.35 -7.36 10.62
C THR A 244 -3.25 -8.41 9.52
N PRO A 245 -3.93 -9.56 9.64
CA PRO A 245 -4.01 -10.52 8.54
C PRO A 245 -4.65 -9.96 7.26
N TYR A 246 -5.31 -8.80 7.35
CA TYR A 246 -5.95 -8.12 6.20
C TYR A 246 -4.97 -7.29 5.37
N ASP A 247 -3.78 -6.98 5.92
CA ASP A 247 -2.77 -6.23 5.21
C ASP A 247 -2.23 -7.03 4.03
N ILE A 248 -2.02 -6.33 2.91
CA ILE A 248 -1.59 -6.94 1.64
C ILE A 248 -0.08 -7.15 1.58
N ILE A 249 0.69 -6.38 2.34
CA ILE A 249 2.15 -6.51 2.42
C ILE A 249 2.47 -7.61 3.43
N PRO A 250 3.34 -8.58 3.09
CA PRO A 250 3.73 -9.63 4.02
C PRO A 250 4.54 -9.08 5.21
N LEU A 251 4.27 -9.59 6.41
CA LEU A 251 4.88 -9.08 7.65
C LEU A 251 6.41 -9.28 7.68
N GLU A 252 6.91 -10.37 7.11
CA GLU A 252 8.35 -10.62 7.00
C GLU A 252 9.09 -9.51 6.23
N TRP A 253 8.45 -8.88 5.25
CA TRP A 253 9.01 -7.75 4.54
C TRP A 253 9.10 -6.49 5.41
N ALA A 254 8.13 -6.28 6.30
CA ALA A 254 8.17 -5.17 7.25
C ALA A 254 9.32 -5.33 8.26
N TYR A 255 9.53 -6.54 8.77
CA TYR A 255 10.68 -6.83 9.63
C TYR A 255 12.01 -6.71 8.88
N PHE A 256 12.06 -7.11 7.62
CA PHE A 256 13.24 -6.94 6.78
C PHE A 256 13.60 -5.45 6.61
N GLN A 257 12.63 -4.59 6.27
CA GLN A 257 12.84 -3.14 6.19
C GLN A 257 13.27 -2.56 7.55
N LYS A 258 12.66 -2.99 8.63
CA LYS A 258 13.03 -2.56 9.99
C LYS A 258 14.49 -2.91 10.32
N ALA A 259 14.92 -4.12 9.98
CA ALA A 259 16.32 -4.55 10.20
C ALA A 259 17.31 -3.67 9.42
N GLN A 260 17.02 -3.34 8.15
CA GLN A 260 17.85 -2.46 7.33
C GLN A 260 17.96 -1.05 7.92
N LEU A 261 16.84 -0.50 8.40
CA LEU A 261 16.79 0.82 9.03
C LEU A 261 17.53 0.85 10.38
N LEU A 262 17.42 -0.20 11.19
CA LEU A 262 18.19 -0.35 12.43
C LEU A 262 19.70 -0.38 12.14
N HIS A 263 20.12 -1.11 11.12
CA HIS A 263 21.51 -1.14 10.67
C HIS A 263 21.98 0.25 10.23
N ALA A 264 21.20 0.97 9.43
CA ALA A 264 21.51 2.31 8.94
C ALA A 264 21.73 3.35 10.07
N ILE A 265 21.10 3.15 11.23
CA ILE A 265 21.32 4.02 12.43
C ILE A 265 22.35 3.44 13.41
N GLY A 266 23.14 2.42 13.00
CA GLY A 266 24.20 1.83 13.81
C GLY A 266 23.77 0.84 14.88
N LYS A 267 22.49 0.45 14.94
CA LYS A 267 21.96 -0.51 15.92
C LYS A 267 22.11 -1.96 15.44
N ILE A 268 23.36 -2.40 15.24
CA ILE A 268 23.69 -3.67 14.58
C ILE A 268 23.09 -4.90 15.29
N ASN A 269 23.17 -4.98 16.62
CA ASN A 269 22.60 -6.10 17.37
C ASN A 269 21.09 -6.19 17.19
N ALA A 270 20.39 -5.05 17.28
CA ALA A 270 18.94 -5.00 17.06
C ALA A 270 18.58 -5.36 15.60
N ALA A 271 19.37 -4.95 14.62
CA ALA A 271 19.20 -5.33 13.23
C ALA A 271 19.33 -6.85 13.04
N THR A 272 20.35 -7.45 13.67
CA THR A 272 20.60 -8.90 13.64
C THR A 272 19.43 -9.68 14.28
N ASP A 273 18.87 -9.21 15.36
CA ASP A 273 17.72 -9.87 15.98
C ASP A 273 16.44 -9.69 15.16
N THR A 274 16.21 -8.48 14.63
CA THR A 274 15.04 -8.20 13.78
C THR A 274 15.04 -9.00 12.46
N ILE A 275 16.22 -9.25 11.85
CA ILE A 275 16.25 -10.08 10.64
C ILE A 275 15.94 -11.55 10.94
N LYS A 276 16.26 -12.05 12.14
CA LYS A 276 15.84 -13.38 12.57
C LYS A 276 14.32 -13.48 12.70
N GLU A 277 13.65 -12.45 13.27
CA GLU A 277 12.18 -12.38 13.34
C GLU A 277 11.55 -12.47 11.93
N SER A 278 12.12 -11.76 10.95
CA SER A 278 11.69 -11.87 9.55
C SER A 278 11.78 -13.30 9.01
N LEU A 279 12.89 -14.00 9.31
CA LEU A 279 13.15 -15.37 8.86
C LEU A 279 12.38 -16.43 9.65
N GLU A 280 11.98 -16.16 10.88
CA GLU A 280 11.06 -17.00 11.66
C GLU A 280 9.65 -16.99 11.05
N ILE A 281 9.20 -15.81 10.56
CA ILE A 281 7.92 -15.69 9.86
C ILE A 281 7.96 -16.42 8.51
N ASN A 282 9.04 -16.22 7.75
CA ASN A 282 9.22 -16.85 6.44
C ASN A 282 10.65 -17.40 6.28
N PRO A 283 10.89 -18.67 6.64
CA PRO A 283 12.20 -19.30 6.50
C PRO A 283 12.73 -19.40 5.06
N ALA A 284 11.85 -19.22 4.05
CA ALA A 284 12.21 -19.24 2.63
C ALA A 284 12.52 -17.85 2.05
N PHE A 285 12.55 -16.79 2.88
CA PHE A 285 12.73 -15.41 2.42
C PHE A 285 14.20 -15.16 2.00
N GLU A 286 14.48 -15.32 0.70
CA GLU A 286 15.85 -15.27 0.17
C GLU A 286 16.51 -13.89 0.28
N ALA A 287 15.75 -12.78 0.11
CA ALA A 287 16.31 -11.44 0.29
C ALA A 287 16.83 -11.22 1.72
N ALA A 288 16.08 -11.64 2.72
CA ALA A 288 16.48 -11.55 4.12
C ALA A 288 17.71 -12.41 4.42
N LYS A 289 17.77 -13.67 3.93
CA LYS A 289 18.93 -14.55 4.06
C LYS A 289 20.19 -13.94 3.43
N LYS A 290 20.05 -13.40 2.21
CA LYS A 290 21.14 -12.77 1.49
C LYS A 290 21.69 -11.58 2.27
N TRP A 291 20.80 -10.72 2.75
CA TRP A 291 21.19 -9.53 3.50
C TRP A 291 21.79 -9.88 4.88
N GLN A 292 21.23 -10.88 5.59
CA GLN A 292 21.77 -11.36 6.87
C GLN A 292 23.25 -11.76 6.79
N ARG A 293 23.69 -12.28 5.65
CA ARG A 293 25.11 -12.69 5.43
C ARG A 293 26.05 -11.48 5.28
N THR A 294 25.52 -10.29 5.14
CA THR A 294 26.30 -9.05 5.00
C THR A 294 26.47 -8.30 6.33
N LEU A 295 25.73 -8.71 7.38
CA LEU A 295 25.88 -8.20 8.74
C LEU A 295 27.07 -8.82 9.45
#